data_a968940b0281f561b94f79825b6d9d96
#
_entry.id   a968940b0281f561b94f79825b6d9d96
#
_cell.length_a   1.000
_cell.length_b   1.000
_cell.length_c   1.000
_cell.angle_alpha   90.00
_cell.angle_beta   90.00
_cell.angle_gamma   90.00
#
_symmetry.space_group_name_H-M   'P 1'
#
loop_
_entity.id
_entity.type
_entity.pdbx_description
1 polymer ?
#
loop_
_entity_poly.entity_id
_entity_poly.type
_entity_poly.pdbx_seq_one_letter_code
_entity_poly.pdbx_strand_id
1 'polypeptide(L)'
;MKTSIREYALKDMEEIEELERTTDENEHILELWEPLEFKADDTYEYVSTNKIFLAFSNIIYYGIAYPILSVLLKIVYDLKIEGKGNLKTIKGGAISVSNHVLILDCAMVGLAAGRKKIYYTTAEDSFKIPLVRKLIKLLRAMPIPSGIKSKENFIKAVNEIVRKNNIVHFYPERALFPYFEKIRHFKDGAFTFAVKNNVPIIPMVFSFREPNGIRKIFKKKKDVTLTILEPIYPSKEEINLKQKVRNLKEETYFKMTQVNNKKY
;
A
#
# COMPACT_ATOMS: atom_id res chain seq x y z
N MET A 1 -21.29 6.70 6.96
CA MET A 1 -22.21 5.95 6.05
C MET A 1 -21.36 5.24 5.02
N LYS A 2 -21.44 3.92 4.94
CA LYS A 2 -20.64 3.15 3.99
C LYS A 2 -21.26 3.23 2.59
N THR A 3 -20.44 3.43 1.58
CA THR A 3 -20.85 3.64 0.19
C THR A 3 -20.36 2.49 -0.68
N SER A 4 -21.18 2.00 -1.60
CA SER A 4 -20.75 0.96 -2.54
C SER A 4 -19.68 1.48 -3.50
N ILE A 5 -18.83 0.59 -4.03
CA ILE A 5 -17.79 0.95 -5.01
C ILE A 5 -18.40 1.66 -6.22
N ARG A 6 -19.61 1.26 -6.63
CA ARG A 6 -20.30 1.85 -7.78
C ARG A 6 -20.76 3.28 -7.50
N GLU A 7 -21.36 3.52 -6.33
CA GLU A 7 -21.80 4.86 -5.92
C GLU A 7 -20.62 5.79 -5.72
N TYR A 8 -19.56 5.33 -5.05
CA TYR A 8 -18.35 6.11 -4.88
C TYR A 8 -17.71 6.48 -6.24
N ALA A 9 -17.79 5.57 -7.20
CA ALA A 9 -17.25 5.80 -8.54
C ALA A 9 -17.97 6.90 -9.32
N LEU A 10 -19.18 7.28 -8.91
CA LEU A 10 -19.99 8.33 -9.53
C LEU A 10 -19.86 9.69 -8.83
N LYS A 11 -19.29 9.74 -7.61
CA LYS A 11 -19.12 10.97 -6.82
C LYS A 11 -18.08 11.89 -7.45
N ASP A 12 -18.32 13.20 -7.37
CA ASP A 12 -17.34 14.22 -7.71
C ASP A 12 -16.37 14.48 -6.55
N MET A 13 -15.42 15.39 -6.75
CA MET A 13 -14.37 15.66 -5.75
C MET A 13 -14.91 16.36 -4.50
N GLU A 14 -15.95 17.17 -4.63
CA GLU A 14 -16.56 17.91 -3.52
C GLU A 14 -17.29 16.94 -2.58
N GLU A 15 -18.06 16.00 -3.14
CA GLU A 15 -18.72 14.91 -2.40
C GLU A 15 -17.71 13.97 -1.72
N ILE A 16 -16.55 13.72 -2.34
CA ILE A 16 -15.46 12.92 -1.75
C ILE A 16 -14.84 13.66 -0.56
N GLU A 17 -14.58 14.97 -0.67
CA GLU A 17 -14.04 15.79 0.42
C GLU A 17 -15.03 15.92 1.58
N GLU A 18 -16.33 15.94 1.32
CA GLU A 18 -17.37 15.94 2.35
C GLU A 18 -17.44 14.60 3.08
N LEU A 19 -17.39 13.48 2.35
CA LEU A 19 -17.31 12.14 2.94
C LEU A 19 -16.08 11.98 3.84
N GLU A 20 -14.93 12.53 3.45
CA GLU A 20 -13.73 12.51 4.30
C GLU A 20 -13.93 13.30 5.59
N ARG A 21 -14.56 14.48 5.52
CA ARG A 21 -14.83 15.31 6.71
C ARG A 21 -15.82 14.66 7.68
N THR A 22 -16.74 13.86 7.17
CA THR A 22 -17.84 13.27 7.95
C THR A 22 -17.56 11.83 8.40
N THR A 23 -16.55 11.17 7.83
CA THR A 23 -16.18 9.78 8.16
C THR A 23 -15.06 9.76 9.19
N ASP A 24 -15.20 8.91 10.24
CA ASP A 24 -14.12 8.68 11.20
C ASP A 24 -12.86 8.19 10.47
N GLU A 25 -11.70 8.75 10.84
CA GLU A 25 -10.40 8.39 10.26
C GLU A 25 -10.07 6.89 10.28
N ASN A 26 -10.78 6.12 11.09
CA ASN A 26 -10.59 4.67 11.27
C ASN A 26 -11.62 3.83 10.52
N GLU A 27 -12.64 4.44 9.93
CA GLU A 27 -13.67 3.73 9.17
C GLU A 27 -13.34 3.66 7.68
N HIS A 28 -13.66 2.51 7.08
CA HIS A 28 -13.61 2.36 5.63
C HIS A 28 -14.88 2.94 5.02
N ILE A 29 -14.73 3.83 4.05
CA ILE A 29 -15.84 4.43 3.31
C ILE A 29 -16.54 3.40 2.44
N LEU A 30 -15.77 2.42 1.91
CA LEU A 30 -16.28 1.42 1.00
C LEU A 30 -16.62 0.12 1.73
N GLU A 31 -17.83 -0.40 1.49
CA GLU A 31 -18.19 -1.77 1.84
C GLU A 31 -17.66 -2.72 0.78
N LEU A 32 -16.71 -3.55 1.21
CA LEU A 32 -16.20 -4.65 0.43
C LEU A 32 -16.73 -5.96 1.03
N TRP A 33 -17.71 -6.58 0.37
CA TRP A 33 -18.08 -7.97 0.59
C TRP A 33 -18.77 -8.32 1.94
N GLU A 34 -20.06 -8.19 2.02
CA GLU A 34 -20.89 -8.85 3.03
C GLU A 34 -21.59 -10.11 2.41
N PRO A 35 -21.87 -11.19 3.16
CA PRO A 35 -21.84 -11.36 4.61
C PRO A 35 -20.67 -12.20 5.16
N LEU A 36 -19.60 -12.44 4.39
CA LEU A 36 -18.53 -13.34 4.77
C LEU A 36 -17.59 -12.73 5.81
N GLU A 37 -17.23 -13.48 6.84
CA GLU A 37 -16.24 -13.08 7.84
C GLU A 37 -14.90 -13.76 7.61
N PHE A 38 -13.83 -13.03 7.85
CA PHE A 38 -12.48 -13.55 7.95
C PHE A 38 -11.73 -12.81 9.05
N LYS A 39 -11.07 -13.59 9.90
CA LYS A 39 -10.12 -13.08 10.89
C LYS A 39 -8.84 -13.89 10.81
N ALA A 40 -7.70 -13.22 10.76
CA ALA A 40 -6.42 -13.88 10.89
C ALA A 40 -6.22 -14.27 12.34
N ASP A 41 -6.34 -15.55 12.66
CA ASP A 41 -6.16 -16.09 14.00
C ASP A 41 -4.65 -16.25 14.35
N ASP A 42 -4.37 -16.82 15.51
CA ASP A 42 -3.02 -17.04 16.01
C ASP A 42 -2.27 -18.17 15.27
N THR A 43 -2.95 -18.95 14.44
CA THR A 43 -2.35 -20.00 13.59
C THR A 43 -2.11 -19.54 12.14
N TYR A 44 -2.51 -18.31 11.80
CA TYR A 44 -2.42 -17.83 10.42
C TYR A 44 -0.97 -17.71 9.95
N GLU A 45 -0.63 -18.46 8.88
CA GLU A 45 0.69 -18.44 8.25
C GLU A 45 0.80 -17.24 7.27
N TYR A 46 1.48 -16.18 7.72
CA TYR A 46 1.72 -14.97 6.91
C TYR A 46 2.73 -15.20 5.79
N VAL A 47 3.77 -16.00 6.06
CA VAL A 47 4.84 -16.31 5.12
C VAL A 47 4.95 -17.81 5.02
N SER A 48 4.61 -18.36 3.88
CA SER A 48 4.71 -19.81 3.68
C SER A 48 6.16 -20.27 3.69
N THR A 49 6.42 -21.39 4.37
CA THR A 49 7.69 -22.11 4.36
C THR A 49 7.74 -23.17 3.26
N ASN A 50 6.60 -23.49 2.64
CA ASN A 50 6.50 -24.47 1.56
C ASN A 50 7.17 -23.96 0.28
N LYS A 51 8.29 -24.58 -0.11
CA LYS A 51 9.08 -24.21 -1.29
C LYS A 51 8.28 -24.31 -2.61
N ILE A 52 7.39 -25.32 -2.72
CA ILE A 52 6.54 -25.49 -3.91
C ILE A 52 5.54 -24.34 -4.03
N PHE A 53 4.88 -23.99 -2.92
CA PHE A 53 3.98 -22.83 -2.88
C PHE A 53 4.71 -21.54 -3.23
N LEU A 54 5.92 -21.33 -2.72
CA LEU A 54 6.72 -20.14 -3.01
C LEU A 54 7.14 -20.07 -4.49
N ALA A 55 7.53 -21.21 -5.08
CA ALA A 55 7.86 -21.30 -6.50
C ALA A 55 6.61 -20.98 -7.36
N PHE A 56 5.47 -21.58 -7.05
CA PHE A 56 4.21 -21.34 -7.74
C PHE A 56 3.75 -19.88 -7.58
N SER A 57 3.84 -19.31 -6.38
CA SER A 57 3.57 -17.88 -6.13
C SER A 57 4.44 -16.98 -7.00
N ASN A 58 5.73 -17.29 -7.16
CA ASN A 58 6.62 -16.52 -8.01
C ASN A 58 6.24 -16.62 -9.49
N ILE A 59 5.86 -17.81 -9.98
CA ILE A 59 5.40 -18.01 -11.36
C ILE A 59 4.12 -17.20 -11.61
N ILE A 60 3.13 -17.32 -10.73
CA ILE A 60 1.89 -16.54 -10.84
C ILE A 60 2.16 -15.04 -10.78
N TYR A 61 2.99 -14.60 -9.82
CA TYR A 61 3.28 -13.17 -9.63
C TYR A 61 4.02 -12.58 -10.84
N TYR A 62 5.17 -13.17 -11.23
CA TYR A 62 6.03 -12.58 -12.27
C TYR A 62 5.66 -13.04 -13.68
N GLY A 63 5.11 -14.26 -13.84
CA GLY A 63 4.77 -14.82 -15.14
C GLY A 63 3.38 -14.45 -15.64
N ILE A 64 2.43 -14.20 -14.74
CA ILE A 64 1.03 -13.95 -15.09
C ILE A 64 0.59 -12.57 -14.63
N ALA A 65 0.57 -12.32 -13.32
CA ALA A 65 0.00 -11.10 -12.77
C ALA A 65 0.77 -9.85 -13.19
N TYR A 66 2.10 -9.87 -13.12
CA TYR A 66 2.95 -8.73 -13.47
C TYR A 66 2.76 -8.25 -14.93
N PRO A 67 2.85 -9.10 -15.98
CA PRO A 67 2.65 -8.65 -17.36
C PRO A 67 1.20 -8.22 -17.63
N ILE A 68 0.20 -8.95 -17.14
CA ILE A 68 -1.21 -8.58 -17.33
C ILE A 68 -1.50 -7.23 -16.66
N LEU A 69 -1.09 -7.05 -15.41
CA LEU A 69 -1.31 -5.80 -14.67
C LEU A 69 -0.51 -4.63 -15.29
N SER A 70 0.69 -4.88 -15.83
CA SER A 70 1.46 -3.85 -16.53
C SER A 70 0.67 -3.24 -17.69
N VAL A 71 0.08 -4.10 -18.53
CA VAL A 71 -0.71 -3.67 -19.69
C VAL A 71 -2.03 -3.03 -19.22
N LEU A 72 -2.74 -3.69 -18.32
CA LEU A 72 -4.02 -3.20 -17.81
C LEU A 72 -3.89 -1.81 -17.16
N LEU A 73 -2.92 -1.64 -16.26
CA LEU A 73 -2.73 -0.37 -15.55
C LEU A 73 -2.21 0.73 -16.46
N LYS A 74 -1.46 0.38 -17.50
CA LYS A 74 -1.07 1.34 -18.54
C LYS A 74 -2.27 1.79 -19.37
N ILE A 75 -3.15 0.88 -19.76
CA ILE A 75 -4.35 1.20 -20.56
C ILE A 75 -5.36 1.98 -19.70
N VAL A 76 -5.68 1.48 -18.51
CA VAL A 76 -6.75 2.05 -17.67
C VAL A 76 -6.34 3.36 -17.03
N TYR A 77 -5.11 3.47 -16.50
CA TYR A 77 -4.66 4.61 -15.69
C TYR A 77 -3.55 5.44 -16.33
N ASP A 78 -3.10 5.10 -17.55
CA ASP A 78 -1.85 5.63 -18.13
C ASP A 78 -0.73 5.69 -17.08
N LEU A 79 -0.61 4.61 -16.29
CA LEU A 79 0.31 4.58 -15.16
C LEU A 79 1.71 5.01 -15.56
N LYS A 80 2.23 6.06 -14.90
CA LYS A 80 3.63 6.48 -14.94
C LYS A 80 4.28 6.18 -13.61
N ILE A 81 5.49 5.63 -13.64
CA ILE A 81 6.27 5.32 -12.44
C ILE A 81 7.57 6.11 -12.52
N GLU A 82 7.73 7.04 -11.58
CA GLU A 82 8.90 7.91 -11.44
C GLU A 82 9.77 7.47 -10.26
N GLY A 83 11.06 7.80 -10.29
CA GLY A 83 11.96 7.54 -9.17
C GLY A 83 12.34 6.07 -8.93
N LYS A 84 12.16 5.16 -9.90
CA LYS A 84 12.55 3.73 -9.76
C LYS A 84 14.02 3.53 -9.36
N GLY A 85 14.90 4.48 -9.68
CA GLY A 85 16.30 4.48 -9.28
C GLY A 85 16.49 4.40 -7.76
N ASN A 86 15.61 5.04 -6.99
CA ASN A 86 15.68 5.08 -5.54
C ASN A 86 15.52 3.69 -4.89
N LEU A 87 14.80 2.76 -5.54
CA LEU A 87 14.72 1.38 -5.07
C LEU A 87 16.03 0.61 -5.22
N LYS A 88 16.88 1.00 -6.17
CA LYS A 88 18.18 0.34 -6.41
C LYS A 88 19.20 0.68 -5.33
N THR A 89 19.04 1.80 -4.63
CA THR A 89 19.96 2.22 -3.55
C THR A 89 19.81 1.36 -2.30
N ILE A 90 18.70 0.63 -2.15
CA ILE A 90 18.39 -0.17 -0.98
C ILE A 90 19.06 -1.53 -1.09
N LYS A 91 20.02 -1.81 -0.20
CA LYS A 91 20.80 -3.07 -0.17
C LYS A 91 20.14 -4.16 0.67
N GLY A 92 19.24 -3.81 1.59
CA GLY A 92 18.59 -4.73 2.53
C GLY A 92 17.07 -4.71 2.42
N GLY A 93 16.40 -5.11 3.50
CA GLY A 93 14.96 -4.98 3.66
C GLY A 93 14.55 -3.53 3.88
N ALA A 94 13.28 -3.25 3.68
CA ALA A 94 12.72 -1.91 3.86
C ALA A 94 11.22 -1.97 4.19
N ILE A 95 10.72 -0.89 4.74
CA ILE A 95 9.28 -0.63 4.82
C ILE A 95 8.95 0.41 3.74
N SER A 96 7.98 0.14 2.87
CA SER A 96 7.47 1.15 1.96
C SER A 96 6.10 1.66 2.40
N VAL A 97 5.81 2.91 2.13
CA VAL A 97 4.53 3.54 2.47
C VAL A 97 4.00 4.35 1.29
N SER A 98 2.68 4.38 1.12
CA SER A 98 2.03 5.30 0.17
C SER A 98 0.69 5.80 0.71
N ASN A 99 0.18 6.89 0.12
CA ASN A 99 -1.22 7.23 0.23
C ASN A 99 -2.09 6.11 -0.39
N HIS A 100 -3.34 5.97 0.08
CA HIS A 100 -4.24 4.88 -0.31
C HIS A 100 -5.45 5.44 -1.06
N VAL A 101 -5.33 5.51 -2.39
CA VAL A 101 -6.23 6.28 -3.26
C VAL A 101 -6.83 5.49 -4.42
N LEU A 102 -6.46 4.22 -4.59
CA LEU A 102 -7.01 3.36 -5.64
C LEU A 102 -7.09 1.90 -5.15
N ILE A 103 -8.10 1.16 -5.60
CA ILE A 103 -8.26 -0.27 -5.28
C ILE A 103 -7.05 -1.09 -5.79
N LEU A 104 -6.45 -0.67 -6.91
CA LEU A 104 -5.32 -1.36 -7.55
C LEU A 104 -3.96 -0.72 -7.23
N ASP A 105 -3.87 0.16 -6.23
CA ASP A 105 -2.59 0.80 -5.89
C ASP A 105 -1.53 -0.20 -5.42
N CYS A 106 -1.91 -1.28 -4.72
CA CYS A 106 -1.00 -2.37 -4.38
C CYS A 106 -0.37 -3.03 -5.64
N ALA A 107 -1.15 -3.19 -6.71
CA ALA A 107 -0.64 -3.70 -7.98
C ALA A 107 0.35 -2.71 -8.63
N MET A 108 0.05 -1.40 -8.57
CA MET A 108 0.94 -0.35 -9.08
C MET A 108 2.26 -0.29 -8.30
N VAL A 109 2.19 -0.41 -6.97
CA VAL A 109 3.38 -0.53 -6.10
C VAL A 109 4.19 -1.78 -6.46
N GLY A 110 3.52 -2.90 -6.74
CA GLY A 110 4.17 -4.14 -7.20
C GLY A 110 4.92 -3.98 -8.52
N LEU A 111 4.32 -3.30 -9.49
CA LEU A 111 5.00 -2.96 -10.75
C LEU A 111 6.20 -2.04 -10.54
N ALA A 112 6.09 -1.10 -9.60
CA ALA A 112 7.19 -0.22 -9.24
C ALA A 112 8.35 -0.96 -8.59
N ALA A 113 8.06 -1.92 -7.69
CA ALA A 113 9.07 -2.75 -7.02
C ALA A 113 9.87 -3.64 -7.99
N GLY A 114 9.27 -4.01 -9.13
CA GLY A 114 9.92 -4.82 -10.16
C GLY A 114 10.37 -6.19 -9.63
N ARG A 115 11.69 -6.44 -9.62
CA ARG A 115 12.25 -7.72 -9.13
C ARG A 115 12.42 -7.81 -7.61
N LYS A 116 12.28 -6.69 -6.88
CA LYS A 116 12.32 -6.73 -5.41
C LYS A 116 11.04 -7.38 -4.89
N LYS A 117 11.19 -8.37 -4.01
CA LYS A 117 10.02 -9.00 -3.38
C LYS A 117 9.37 -8.01 -2.43
N ILE A 118 8.08 -7.76 -2.65
CA ILE A 118 7.26 -6.89 -1.83
C ILE A 118 6.06 -7.68 -1.30
N TYR A 119 5.73 -7.45 -0.05
CA TYR A 119 4.55 -7.97 0.62
C TYR A 119 3.63 -6.81 0.94
N TYR A 120 2.33 -6.99 0.79
CA TYR A 120 1.35 -5.92 0.95
C TYR A 120 0.52 -6.15 2.20
N THR A 121 0.41 -5.13 3.03
CA THR A 121 -0.54 -5.18 4.14
C THR A 121 -1.91 -4.71 3.67
N THR A 122 -2.96 -5.40 4.09
CA THR A 122 -4.34 -5.06 3.76
C THR A 122 -5.28 -5.37 4.93
N ALA A 123 -6.49 -4.82 4.91
CA ALA A 123 -7.50 -5.15 5.92
C ALA A 123 -7.92 -6.62 5.82
N GLU A 124 -8.38 -7.22 6.93
CA GLU A 124 -8.94 -8.58 6.96
C GLU A 124 -10.12 -8.75 6.00
N ASP A 125 -10.87 -7.68 5.75
CA ASP A 125 -12.00 -7.68 4.82
C ASP A 125 -11.63 -8.11 3.40
N SER A 126 -10.42 -7.79 2.93
CA SER A 126 -9.92 -8.23 1.64
C SER A 126 -9.79 -9.75 1.52
N PHE A 127 -9.77 -10.47 2.64
CA PHE A 127 -9.65 -11.92 2.71
C PHE A 127 -10.99 -12.65 2.90
N LYS A 128 -12.12 -11.94 2.96
CA LYS A 128 -13.44 -12.54 3.19
C LYS A 128 -13.83 -13.54 2.10
N ILE A 129 -13.59 -13.23 0.83
CA ILE A 129 -13.93 -14.13 -0.29
C ILE A 129 -12.85 -15.23 -0.45
N PRO A 130 -13.20 -16.52 -0.33
CA PRO A 130 -12.22 -17.62 -0.36
C PRO A 130 -11.35 -17.68 -1.61
N LEU A 131 -11.93 -17.43 -2.80
CA LEU A 131 -11.18 -17.43 -4.06
C LEU A 131 -10.23 -16.23 -4.17
N VAL A 132 -10.71 -15.05 -3.81
CA VAL A 132 -9.90 -13.80 -3.77
C VAL A 132 -8.77 -13.97 -2.75
N ARG A 133 -9.07 -14.52 -1.56
CA ARG A 133 -8.08 -14.82 -0.51
C ARG A 133 -6.91 -15.65 -1.02
N LYS A 134 -7.21 -16.74 -1.75
CA LYS A 134 -6.16 -17.59 -2.34
C LYS A 134 -5.28 -16.81 -3.33
N LEU A 135 -5.92 -16.02 -4.20
CA LEU A 135 -5.21 -15.21 -5.19
C LEU A 135 -4.33 -14.14 -4.55
N ILE A 136 -4.87 -13.32 -3.62
CA ILE A 136 -4.11 -12.25 -2.99
C ILE A 136 -2.99 -12.78 -2.08
N LYS A 137 -3.18 -13.98 -1.46
CA LYS A 137 -2.11 -14.68 -0.74
C LYS A 137 -0.97 -15.09 -1.68
N LEU A 138 -1.28 -15.60 -2.88
CA LEU A 138 -0.28 -15.86 -3.92
C LEU A 138 0.42 -14.58 -4.37
N LEU A 139 -0.25 -13.45 -4.37
CA LEU A 139 0.30 -12.14 -4.66
C LEU A 139 0.96 -11.47 -3.43
N ARG A 140 1.19 -12.22 -2.34
CA ARG A 140 1.90 -11.81 -1.11
C ARG A 140 1.18 -10.75 -0.28
N ALA A 141 -0.16 -10.72 -0.34
CA ALA A 141 -0.95 -9.91 0.57
C ALA A 141 -0.96 -10.53 1.98
N MET A 142 -0.94 -9.67 3.00
CA MET A 142 -0.92 -10.02 4.41
C MET A 142 -2.05 -9.27 5.13
N PRO A 143 -3.01 -9.97 5.76
CA PRO A 143 -4.04 -9.30 6.55
C PRO A 143 -3.44 -8.67 7.80
N ILE A 144 -3.81 -7.43 8.11
CA ILE A 144 -3.49 -6.80 9.40
C ILE A 144 -4.52 -7.30 10.42
N PRO A 145 -4.11 -8.08 11.43
CA PRO A 145 -5.05 -8.73 12.32
C PRO A 145 -5.68 -7.76 13.33
N SER A 146 -6.93 -8.01 13.69
CA SER A 146 -7.65 -7.30 14.74
C SER A 146 -7.34 -7.86 16.14
N GLY A 147 -7.06 -9.17 16.26
CA GLY A 147 -6.80 -9.87 17.52
C GLY A 147 -5.42 -9.58 18.14
N ILE A 148 -5.32 -9.62 19.47
CA ILE A 148 -4.05 -9.34 20.19
C ILE A 148 -2.97 -10.38 19.89
N LYS A 149 -3.30 -11.68 20.02
CA LYS A 149 -2.36 -12.78 19.77
C LYS A 149 -1.90 -12.84 18.31
N SER A 150 -2.83 -12.68 17.38
CA SER A 150 -2.52 -12.67 15.95
C SER A 150 -1.65 -11.46 15.53
N LYS A 151 -1.71 -10.34 16.28
CA LYS A 151 -0.79 -9.21 16.10
C LYS A 151 0.67 -9.58 16.36
N GLU A 152 0.96 -10.44 17.34
CA GLU A 152 2.33 -10.89 17.60
C GLU A 152 2.89 -11.69 16.42
N ASN A 153 2.09 -12.58 15.83
CA ASN A 153 2.50 -13.37 14.67
C ASN A 153 2.69 -12.47 13.43
N PHE A 154 1.82 -11.48 13.25
CA PHE A 154 1.99 -10.47 12.21
C PHE A 154 3.31 -9.69 12.38
N ILE A 155 3.62 -9.24 13.60
CA ILE A 155 4.88 -8.53 13.90
C ILE A 155 6.09 -9.43 13.61
N LYS A 156 6.06 -10.69 14.02
CA LYS A 156 7.13 -11.68 13.72
C LYS A 156 7.31 -11.83 12.20
N ALA A 157 6.21 -11.96 11.46
CA ALA A 157 6.24 -12.12 10.01
C ALA A 157 6.83 -10.88 9.30
N VAL A 158 6.41 -9.66 9.67
CA VAL A 158 6.98 -8.43 9.11
C VAL A 158 8.49 -8.37 9.37
N ASN A 159 8.93 -8.64 10.61
CA ASN A 159 10.34 -8.63 10.97
C ASN A 159 11.15 -9.69 10.19
N GLU A 160 10.57 -10.87 9.96
CA GLU A 160 11.21 -11.93 9.17
C GLU A 160 11.36 -11.54 7.70
N ILE A 161 10.29 -10.97 7.08
CA ILE A 161 10.32 -10.51 5.70
C ILE A 161 11.42 -9.47 5.49
N VAL A 162 11.49 -8.50 6.39
CA VAL A 162 12.48 -7.41 6.32
C VAL A 162 13.89 -7.95 6.51
N ARG A 163 14.11 -8.86 7.47
CA ARG A 163 15.42 -9.51 7.68
C ARG A 163 15.86 -10.35 6.48
N LYS A 164 14.93 -10.89 5.69
CA LYS A 164 15.22 -11.61 4.42
C LYS A 164 15.41 -10.66 3.23
N ASN A 165 15.69 -9.38 3.48
CA ASN A 165 15.93 -8.34 2.47
C ASN A 165 14.75 -8.10 1.51
N ASN A 166 13.53 -8.31 2.00
CA ASN A 166 12.31 -8.02 1.27
C ASN A 166 11.66 -6.73 1.79
N ILE A 167 10.68 -6.24 1.04
CA ILE A 167 9.95 -5.01 1.36
C ILE A 167 8.56 -5.38 1.91
N VAL A 168 8.11 -4.69 2.96
CA VAL A 168 6.71 -4.72 3.38
C VAL A 168 6.10 -3.35 3.12
N HIS A 169 4.99 -3.35 2.40
CA HIS A 169 4.26 -2.13 2.05
C HIS A 169 3.09 -1.90 3.00
N PHE A 170 2.97 -0.66 3.48
CA PHE A 170 1.89 -0.20 4.33
C PHE A 170 1.20 1.03 3.75
N TYR A 171 -0.08 1.15 4.05
CA TYR A 171 -0.86 2.37 3.87
C TYR A 171 -1.00 3.06 5.24
N PRO A 172 -0.16 4.04 5.57
CA PRO A 172 -0.17 4.65 6.91
C PRO A 172 -1.43 5.48 7.16
N GLU A 173 -2.16 5.85 6.13
CA GLU A 173 -3.48 6.50 6.20
C GLU A 173 -4.59 5.55 6.67
N ARG A 174 -4.35 4.22 6.64
CA ARG A 174 -5.22 3.14 7.07
C ARG A 174 -6.41 2.86 6.14
N ALA A 175 -7.21 3.85 5.78
CA ALA A 175 -8.40 3.67 4.96
C ALA A 175 -8.16 4.08 3.49
N LEU A 176 -8.84 3.42 2.57
CA LEU A 176 -8.86 3.76 1.15
C LEU A 176 -9.83 4.91 0.89
N PHE A 177 -9.34 6.00 0.29
CA PHE A 177 -10.14 7.11 -0.22
C PHE A 177 -9.86 7.28 -1.72
N PRO A 178 -10.69 6.67 -2.58
CA PRO A 178 -10.43 6.65 -4.00
C PRO A 178 -10.42 8.04 -4.63
N TYR A 179 -9.35 8.33 -5.38
CA TYR A 179 -9.08 9.60 -6.07
C TYR A 179 -8.88 10.80 -5.17
N PHE A 180 -8.69 10.60 -3.85
CA PHE A 180 -8.39 11.71 -2.96
C PHE A 180 -7.00 12.28 -3.24
N GLU A 181 -6.91 13.60 -3.43
CA GLU A 181 -5.70 14.25 -3.95
C GLU A 181 -4.75 14.76 -2.85
N LYS A 182 -5.17 14.73 -1.58
CA LYS A 182 -4.33 15.16 -0.45
C LYS A 182 -3.71 13.97 0.26
N ILE A 183 -2.62 14.19 0.99
CA ILE A 183 -2.03 13.20 1.89
C ILE A 183 -2.71 13.29 3.25
N ARG A 184 -3.27 12.20 3.74
CA ARG A 184 -3.95 12.10 5.03
C ARG A 184 -2.97 11.82 6.17
N HIS A 185 -3.41 11.98 7.41
CA HIS A 185 -2.57 11.74 8.59
C HIS A 185 -2.07 10.30 8.69
N PHE A 186 -0.80 10.15 9.07
CA PHE A 186 -0.15 8.85 9.17
C PHE A 186 -0.24 8.28 10.58
N LYS A 187 -0.56 6.98 10.67
CA LYS A 187 -0.47 6.17 11.89
C LYS A 187 0.96 5.64 12.05
N ASP A 188 1.38 5.36 13.28
CA ASP A 188 2.76 5.05 13.65
C ASP A 188 3.24 3.64 13.25
N GLY A 189 2.35 2.73 12.87
CA GLY A 189 2.65 1.30 12.70
C GLY A 189 3.83 1.02 11.77
N ALA A 190 3.80 1.52 10.54
CA ALA A 190 4.86 1.33 9.55
C ALA A 190 6.22 1.87 10.03
N PHE A 191 6.20 3.06 10.64
CA PHE A 191 7.40 3.73 11.16
C PHE A 191 8.00 3.01 12.36
N THR A 192 7.15 2.43 13.21
CA THR A 192 7.57 1.56 14.33
C THR A 192 8.33 0.33 13.81
N PHE A 193 7.85 -0.31 12.74
CA PHE A 193 8.57 -1.42 12.11
C PHE A 193 9.92 -0.99 11.54
N ALA A 194 9.97 0.17 10.85
CA ALA A 194 11.20 0.68 10.29
C ALA A 194 12.25 0.97 11.37
N VAL A 195 11.87 1.66 12.45
CA VAL A 195 12.77 1.99 13.56
C VAL A 195 13.23 0.72 14.28
N LYS A 196 12.34 -0.20 14.64
CA LYS A 196 12.69 -1.44 15.37
C LYS A 196 13.61 -2.37 14.58
N ASN A 197 13.48 -2.40 13.26
CA ASN A 197 14.31 -3.23 12.39
C ASN A 197 15.53 -2.46 11.83
N ASN A 198 15.68 -1.19 12.17
CA ASN A 198 16.73 -0.29 11.66
C ASN A 198 16.83 -0.32 10.12
N VAL A 199 15.68 -0.21 9.45
CA VAL A 199 15.57 -0.22 7.98
C VAL A 199 14.90 1.07 7.48
N PRO A 200 15.16 1.48 6.21
CA PRO A 200 14.58 2.70 5.69
C PRO A 200 13.08 2.59 5.45
N ILE A 201 12.40 3.74 5.51
CA ILE A 201 11.12 3.97 4.86
C ILE A 201 11.36 4.34 3.40
N ILE A 202 10.60 3.76 2.49
CA ILE A 202 10.52 4.13 1.08
C ILE A 202 9.19 4.86 0.88
N PRO A 203 9.17 6.19 0.84
CA PRO A 203 7.92 6.90 0.56
C PRO A 203 7.56 6.78 -0.92
N MET A 204 6.28 6.54 -1.19
CA MET A 204 5.71 6.51 -2.52
C MET A 204 4.46 7.39 -2.56
N VAL A 205 4.30 8.18 -3.61
CA VAL A 205 3.18 9.12 -3.72
C VAL A 205 2.39 8.82 -4.98
N PHE A 206 1.13 8.47 -4.82
CA PHE A 206 0.15 8.50 -5.89
C PHE A 206 -0.34 9.93 -6.08
N SER A 207 -0.26 10.41 -7.31
CA SER A 207 -0.83 11.67 -7.74
C SER A 207 -1.55 11.50 -9.06
N PHE A 208 -2.46 12.42 -9.36
CA PHE A 208 -3.33 12.33 -10.50
C PHE A 208 -2.93 13.34 -11.57
N ARG A 209 -3.28 13.05 -12.82
CA ARG A 209 -3.04 13.89 -13.99
C ARG A 209 -4.29 13.90 -14.84
N GLU A 210 -4.60 15.05 -15.42
CA GLU A 210 -5.66 15.13 -16.43
C GLU A 210 -5.29 14.25 -17.64
N PRO A 211 -6.26 13.46 -18.16
CA PRO A 211 -6.06 12.73 -19.40
C PRO A 211 -5.78 13.70 -20.55
N ASN A 212 -4.85 13.35 -21.43
CA ASN A 212 -4.51 14.15 -22.60
C ASN A 212 -4.82 13.42 -23.91
N GLY A 213 -4.81 14.18 -25.02
CA GLY A 213 -5.05 13.65 -26.36
C GLY A 213 -6.39 12.92 -26.49
N ILE A 214 -6.37 11.78 -27.18
CA ILE A 214 -7.56 10.96 -27.43
C ILE A 214 -8.18 10.41 -26.13
N ARG A 215 -7.39 10.22 -25.07
CA ARG A 215 -7.86 9.73 -23.77
C ARG A 215 -8.86 10.70 -23.13
N LYS A 216 -8.69 12.02 -23.32
CA LYS A 216 -9.60 13.04 -22.80
C LYS A 216 -11.04 12.89 -23.32
N ILE A 217 -11.21 12.32 -24.51
CA ILE A 217 -12.52 12.12 -25.13
C ILE A 217 -13.27 10.94 -24.48
N PHE A 218 -12.56 9.87 -24.13
CA PHE A 218 -13.18 8.62 -23.69
C PHE A 218 -13.07 8.37 -22.18
N LYS A 219 -12.28 9.18 -21.45
CA LYS A 219 -11.98 8.92 -20.04
C LYS A 219 -12.45 10.07 -19.16
N LYS A 220 -13.31 9.75 -18.20
CA LYS A 220 -13.81 10.70 -17.18
C LYS A 220 -12.91 10.80 -15.94
N LYS A 221 -12.04 9.81 -15.69
CA LYS A 221 -11.20 9.76 -14.49
C LYS A 221 -9.75 10.08 -14.81
N LYS A 222 -9.04 10.68 -13.85
CA LYS A 222 -7.64 11.12 -13.98
C LYS A 222 -6.69 9.95 -14.24
N ASP A 223 -5.62 10.21 -14.93
CA ASP A 223 -4.47 9.33 -15.09
C ASP A 223 -3.57 9.36 -13.85
N VAL A 224 -2.74 8.34 -13.65
CA VAL A 224 -2.03 8.12 -12.39
C VAL A 224 -0.53 8.21 -12.58
N THR A 225 0.14 8.90 -11.65
CA THR A 225 1.59 8.85 -11.47
C THR A 225 1.91 8.28 -10.10
N LEU A 226 2.79 7.28 -10.04
CA LEU A 226 3.42 6.79 -8.81
C LEU A 226 4.85 7.29 -8.75
N THR A 227 5.14 8.17 -7.79
CA THR A 227 6.49 8.72 -7.57
C THR A 227 7.12 8.03 -6.36
N ILE A 228 8.30 7.43 -6.56
CA ILE A 228 9.10 6.79 -5.51
C ILE A 228 10.13 7.80 -5.04
N LEU A 229 10.09 8.18 -3.77
CA LEU A 229 11.03 9.13 -3.18
C LEU A 229 12.31 8.43 -2.69
N GLU A 230 13.31 9.22 -2.32
CA GLU A 230 14.52 8.73 -1.69
C GLU A 230 14.19 8.05 -0.35
N PRO A 231 14.88 6.94 -0.04
CA PRO A 231 14.71 6.26 1.24
C PRO A 231 15.06 7.18 2.42
N ILE A 232 14.25 7.12 3.47
CA ILE A 232 14.45 7.86 4.71
C ILE A 232 14.85 6.85 5.80
N TYR A 233 16.00 7.05 6.39
CA TYR A 233 16.53 6.15 7.42
C TYR A 233 16.15 6.63 8.82
N PRO A 234 15.89 5.72 9.79
CA PRO A 234 15.74 6.07 11.19
C PRO A 234 16.95 6.83 11.72
N SER A 235 16.71 7.80 12.59
CA SER A 235 17.81 8.55 13.25
C SER A 235 18.74 7.61 14.02
N LYS A 236 20.04 7.87 13.92
CA LYS A 236 21.08 7.19 14.71
C LYS A 236 21.28 7.81 16.10
N GLU A 237 20.67 8.95 16.37
CA GLU A 237 20.77 9.63 17.66
C GLU A 237 20.23 8.76 18.81
N GLU A 238 20.79 8.92 19.99
CA GLU A 238 20.34 8.25 21.21
C GLU A 238 19.11 8.93 21.82
N ILE A 239 18.01 8.89 21.08
CA ILE A 239 16.68 9.33 21.52
C ILE A 239 15.77 8.12 21.71
N ASN A 240 14.70 8.28 22.49
CA ASN A 240 13.79 7.18 22.76
C ASN A 240 13.03 6.73 21.49
N LEU A 241 12.54 5.48 21.53
CA LEU A 241 11.83 4.85 20.40
C LEU A 241 10.67 5.71 19.87
N LYS A 242 9.87 6.26 20.78
CA LYS A 242 8.70 7.07 20.41
C LYS A 242 9.09 8.31 19.61
N GLN A 243 10.18 8.97 20.02
CA GLN A 243 10.70 10.15 19.32
C GLN A 243 11.27 9.77 17.94
N LYS A 244 12.02 8.65 17.83
CA LYS A 244 12.51 8.15 16.53
C LYS A 244 11.37 7.88 15.56
N VAL A 245 10.31 7.22 16.03
CA VAL A 245 9.11 6.91 15.23
C VAL A 245 8.43 8.19 14.77
N ARG A 246 8.25 9.14 15.68
CA ARG A 246 7.64 10.44 15.38
C ARG A 246 8.43 11.21 14.32
N ASN A 247 9.74 11.37 14.53
CA ASN A 247 10.60 12.11 13.60
C ASN A 247 10.56 11.49 12.20
N LEU A 248 10.70 10.15 12.11
CA LEU A 248 10.67 9.44 10.84
C LEU A 248 9.31 9.59 10.13
N LYS A 249 8.22 9.56 10.88
CA LYS A 249 6.86 9.77 10.37
C LYS A 249 6.67 11.19 9.83
N GLU A 250 7.04 12.19 10.62
CA GLU A 250 6.88 13.60 10.26
C GLU A 250 7.73 13.96 9.04
N GLU A 251 8.99 13.49 8.96
CA GLU A 251 9.84 13.69 7.78
C GLU A 251 9.24 13.03 6.54
N THR A 252 8.74 11.79 6.68
CA THR A 252 8.10 11.07 5.57
C THR A 252 6.86 11.81 5.09
N TYR A 253 5.99 12.20 6.00
CA TYR A 253 4.77 12.95 5.71
C TYR A 253 5.08 14.26 4.97
N PHE A 254 6.03 15.03 5.49
CA PHE A 254 6.46 16.29 4.88
C PHE A 254 6.96 16.10 3.45
N LYS A 255 7.88 15.14 3.21
CA LYS A 255 8.41 14.87 1.86
C LYS A 255 7.32 14.41 0.89
N MET A 256 6.40 13.55 1.33
CA MET A 256 5.29 13.09 0.50
C MET A 256 4.33 14.23 0.14
N THR A 257 3.98 15.07 1.11
CA THR A 257 3.11 16.24 0.89
C THR A 257 3.74 17.25 -0.07
N GLN A 258 5.04 17.52 0.06
CA GLN A 258 5.73 18.42 -0.87
C GLN A 258 5.67 17.96 -2.34
N VAL A 259 5.81 16.64 -2.57
CA VAL A 259 5.73 16.09 -3.93
C VAL A 259 4.30 16.12 -4.45
N ASN A 260 3.33 15.85 -3.59
CA ASN A 260 1.93 15.91 -3.94
C ASN A 260 1.52 17.32 -4.34
N ASN A 261 1.86 18.34 -3.52
CA ASN A 261 1.50 19.75 -3.78
C ASN A 261 2.17 20.34 -5.02
N LYS A 262 3.34 19.83 -5.47
CA LYS A 262 4.00 20.29 -6.70
C LYS A 262 3.32 19.80 -7.98
N LYS A 263 2.41 18.84 -7.87
CA LYS A 263 1.72 18.24 -9.03
C LYS A 263 0.31 18.76 -9.23
N TYR A 264 -0.16 19.58 -8.31
CA TYR A 264 -1.39 20.37 -8.35
C TYR A 264 -1.05 21.85 -8.22
#